data_54dceb59d928e43db02a1f7b2596ee83
#
_entry.id   54dceb59d928e43db02a1f7b2596ee83
#
_cell.length_a   1.000
_cell.length_b   1.000
_cell.length_c   1.000
_cell.angle_alpha   90.00
_cell.angle_beta   90.00
_cell.angle_gamma   90.00
#
_symmetry.space_group_name_H-M   'P 1'
#
loop_
_entity.id
_entity.type
_entity.pdbx_description
1 polymer ?
#
loop_
_entity_poly.entity_id
_entity_poly.type
_entity_poly.pdbx_seq_one_letter_code
_entity_poly.pdbx_strand_id
1 'polypeptide(L)'
;PNHNETGAEMTTSTNGKYDRTPLIAGNWKMNMDHVQGITLLQKLAWTLSDARHDYARVEVVVFPPFTDLRSTQTLVQGDKLKVGYGAQDLSPEDSGAYTGDISGQFLSKLGCSYVLVGHSERRSVHGESDELLNAKLKAALRNGLVPVLCVGEGLAERQAGNHLLHTLEQVRNDLAGLDADQVSALVIAYEPIWAIGTGEVAGPGD
;
A
#
# COMPACT_ATOMS: atom_id res chain seq x y z
N PRO A 1 55.57 -22.41 -10.49
CA PRO A 1 54.25 -22.59 -9.92
C PRO A 1 53.62 -21.23 -9.72
N ASN A 2 52.73 -20.88 -10.64
CA ASN A 2 52.05 -19.57 -10.65
C ASN A 2 50.69 -19.72 -10.01
N HIS A 3 50.47 -18.98 -8.96
CA HIS A 3 49.14 -18.74 -8.41
C HIS A 3 48.47 -17.62 -9.19
N ASN A 4 47.44 -17.93 -9.93
CA ASN A 4 46.48 -16.96 -10.46
C ASN A 4 45.40 -16.73 -9.41
N GLU A 5 45.46 -15.62 -8.70
CA GLU A 5 44.35 -15.08 -7.95
C GLU A 5 43.46 -14.30 -8.92
N THR A 6 42.32 -14.89 -9.25
CA THR A 6 41.22 -14.16 -9.92
C THR A 6 40.46 -13.36 -8.88
N GLY A 7 40.82 -12.10 -8.74
CA GLY A 7 40.05 -11.13 -7.97
C GLY A 7 38.66 -10.93 -8.62
N ALA A 8 37.62 -11.33 -7.93
CA ALA A 8 36.28 -10.93 -8.26
C ALA A 8 36.12 -9.45 -7.96
N GLU A 9 36.09 -8.61 -8.99
CA GLU A 9 35.70 -7.23 -8.88
C GLU A 9 34.23 -7.16 -8.46
N MET A 10 34.00 -6.83 -7.20
CA MET A 10 32.68 -6.39 -6.74
C MET A 10 32.38 -5.04 -7.39
N THR A 11 31.56 -5.05 -8.42
CA THR A 11 30.99 -3.83 -8.96
C THR A 11 30.09 -3.20 -7.90
N THR A 12 30.61 -2.23 -7.18
CA THR A 12 29.82 -1.36 -6.33
C THR A 12 28.90 -0.52 -7.21
N SER A 13 27.63 -0.89 -7.26
CA SER A 13 26.58 -0.06 -7.84
C SER A 13 26.47 1.22 -7.00
N THR A 14 26.94 2.34 -7.54
CA THR A 14 26.83 3.67 -6.93
C THR A 14 25.49 4.33 -7.23
N ASN A 15 24.36 3.67 -6.89
CA ASN A 15 23.04 4.28 -6.83
C ASN A 15 22.46 4.15 -5.40
N GLY A 16 23.27 4.53 -4.42
CA GLY A 16 22.88 4.53 -3.03
C GLY A 16 22.14 5.80 -2.64
N LYS A 17 20.80 5.79 -2.62
CA LYS A 17 20.12 6.56 -1.59
C LYS A 17 18.85 5.89 -1.06
N TYR A 18 18.19 5.02 -1.84
CA TYR A 18 17.01 4.26 -1.36
C TYR A 18 17.00 2.88 -2.02
N ASP A 19 17.24 1.85 -1.23
CA ASP A 19 17.26 0.44 -1.66
C ASP A 19 15.83 -0.15 -1.78
N ARG A 20 14.84 0.70 -2.04
CA ARG A 20 13.43 0.30 -2.22
C ARG A 20 13.03 0.45 -3.68
N THR A 21 12.38 -0.59 -4.21
CA THR A 21 11.72 -0.50 -5.51
C THR A 21 10.60 0.54 -5.45
N PRO A 22 10.58 1.54 -6.36
CA PRO A 22 9.46 2.45 -6.47
C PRO A 22 8.15 1.72 -6.69
N LEU A 23 7.08 2.17 -6.02
CA LEU A 23 5.74 1.59 -6.04
C LEU A 23 4.74 2.57 -6.65
N ILE A 24 4.05 2.15 -7.71
CA ILE A 24 2.87 2.84 -8.24
C ILE A 24 1.64 2.08 -7.74
N ALA A 25 0.87 2.74 -6.89
CA ALA A 25 -0.28 2.15 -6.22
C ALA A 25 -1.59 2.83 -6.66
N GLY A 26 -2.58 2.06 -7.08
CA GLY A 26 -3.90 2.55 -7.50
C GLY A 26 -5.02 2.11 -6.58
N ASN A 27 -5.51 3.02 -5.72
CA ASN A 27 -6.70 2.76 -4.91
C ASN A 27 -7.97 3.04 -5.71
N TRP A 28 -8.77 2.00 -5.94
CA TRP A 28 -10.03 2.12 -6.69
C TRP A 28 -11.17 2.68 -5.84
N LYS A 29 -10.97 2.77 -4.53
CA LYS A 29 -12.00 3.16 -3.57
C LYS A 29 -13.25 2.30 -3.73
N MET A 30 -14.45 2.86 -3.58
CA MET A 30 -15.73 2.15 -3.79
C MET A 30 -16.22 2.40 -5.23
N ASN A 31 -15.43 1.98 -6.22
CA ASN A 31 -15.78 2.10 -7.63
C ASN A 31 -15.57 0.78 -8.35
N MET A 32 -16.36 0.59 -9.40
CA MET A 32 -16.38 -0.59 -10.26
C MET A 32 -16.95 -1.82 -9.56
N ASP A 33 -17.62 -2.64 -10.32
CA ASP A 33 -17.96 -4.00 -9.94
C ASP A 33 -16.91 -4.98 -10.45
N HIS A 34 -17.03 -6.24 -10.08
CA HIS A 34 -16.07 -7.28 -10.43
C HIS A 34 -15.85 -7.46 -11.94
N VAL A 35 -16.82 -7.14 -12.80
CA VAL A 35 -16.71 -7.22 -14.27
C VAL A 35 -15.92 -6.02 -14.80
N GLN A 36 -16.26 -4.84 -14.32
CA GLN A 36 -15.57 -3.59 -14.67
C GLN A 36 -14.12 -3.62 -14.17
N GLY A 37 -13.90 -4.14 -12.96
CA GLY A 37 -12.58 -4.31 -12.35
C GLY A 37 -11.68 -5.24 -13.17
N ILE A 38 -12.19 -6.39 -13.60
CA ILE A 38 -11.47 -7.30 -14.51
C ILE A 38 -11.09 -6.58 -15.81
N THR A 39 -12.04 -5.86 -16.41
CA THR A 39 -11.80 -5.14 -17.67
C THR A 39 -10.71 -4.08 -17.52
N LEU A 40 -10.73 -3.32 -16.42
CA LEU A 40 -9.70 -2.31 -16.13
C LEU A 40 -8.34 -2.95 -15.92
N LEU A 41 -8.28 -4.03 -15.12
CA LEU A 41 -7.02 -4.70 -14.80
C LEU A 41 -6.39 -5.33 -16.05
N GLN A 42 -7.18 -5.93 -16.94
CA GLN A 42 -6.70 -6.44 -18.24
C GLN A 42 -6.12 -5.32 -19.10
N LYS A 43 -6.84 -4.20 -19.23
CA LYS A 43 -6.33 -3.02 -19.99
C LYS A 43 -5.03 -2.50 -19.41
N LEU A 44 -4.94 -2.37 -18.09
CA LEU A 44 -3.73 -1.95 -17.40
C LEU A 44 -2.57 -2.90 -17.71
N ALA A 45 -2.78 -4.19 -17.56
CA ALA A 45 -1.75 -5.20 -17.80
C ALA A 45 -1.27 -5.21 -19.25
N TRP A 46 -2.17 -5.09 -20.23
CA TRP A 46 -1.81 -5.00 -21.64
C TRP A 46 -1.04 -3.73 -21.93
N THR A 47 -1.50 -2.57 -21.43
CA THR A 47 -0.80 -1.29 -21.63
C THR A 47 0.63 -1.32 -21.09
N LEU A 48 0.80 -1.90 -19.89
CA LEU A 48 2.14 -2.06 -19.28
C LEU A 48 3.01 -3.04 -20.10
N SER A 49 2.42 -4.12 -20.59
CA SER A 49 3.11 -5.09 -21.45
C SER A 49 3.56 -4.47 -22.78
N ASP A 50 2.67 -3.72 -23.46
CA ASP A 50 2.98 -3.03 -24.71
C ASP A 50 4.08 -1.98 -24.52
N ALA A 51 4.07 -1.29 -23.37
CA ALA A 51 5.11 -0.36 -22.96
C ALA A 51 6.42 -1.04 -22.53
N ARG A 52 6.46 -2.37 -22.48
CA ARG A 52 7.60 -3.18 -21.97
C ARG A 52 8.00 -2.76 -20.55
N HIS A 53 6.99 -2.54 -19.70
CA HIS A 53 7.22 -2.14 -18.32
C HIS A 53 8.08 -3.16 -17.57
N ASP A 54 9.11 -2.65 -16.88
CA ASP A 54 9.99 -3.47 -16.04
C ASP A 54 9.54 -3.43 -14.57
N TYR A 55 8.79 -4.45 -14.18
CA TYR A 55 8.27 -4.59 -12.81
C TYR A 55 9.36 -4.76 -11.75
N ALA A 56 10.58 -5.14 -12.13
CA ALA A 56 11.71 -5.19 -11.19
C ALA A 56 12.24 -3.79 -10.85
N ARG A 57 12.00 -2.82 -11.71
CA ARG A 57 12.40 -1.42 -11.51
C ARG A 57 11.31 -0.57 -10.89
N VAL A 58 10.05 -0.84 -11.22
CA VAL A 58 8.89 -0.14 -10.65
C VAL A 58 7.76 -1.14 -10.46
N GLU A 59 7.35 -1.33 -9.23
CA GLU A 59 6.23 -2.19 -8.88
C GLU A 59 4.90 -1.47 -9.15
N VAL A 60 3.90 -2.22 -9.62
CA VAL A 60 2.54 -1.72 -9.85
C VAL A 60 1.56 -2.56 -9.07
N VAL A 61 0.75 -1.91 -8.24
CA VAL A 61 -0.23 -2.56 -7.35
C VAL A 61 -1.58 -1.87 -7.46
N VAL A 62 -2.66 -2.64 -7.46
CA VAL A 62 -4.03 -2.12 -7.43
C VAL A 62 -4.73 -2.54 -6.13
N PHE A 63 -5.62 -1.69 -5.63
CA PHE A 63 -6.45 -1.94 -4.45
C PHE A 63 -7.93 -1.89 -4.84
N PRO A 64 -8.48 -3.01 -5.36
CA PRO A 64 -9.89 -3.09 -5.72
C PRO A 64 -10.78 -3.21 -4.48
N PRO A 65 -12.10 -2.98 -4.60
CA PRO A 65 -13.07 -3.33 -3.56
C PRO A 65 -12.97 -4.78 -3.11
N PHE A 66 -13.37 -5.10 -1.88
CA PHE A 66 -13.31 -6.47 -1.34
C PHE A 66 -14.05 -7.49 -2.20
N THR A 67 -15.18 -7.08 -2.77
CA THR A 67 -16.01 -7.92 -3.67
C THR A 67 -15.27 -8.36 -4.93
N ASP A 68 -14.21 -7.67 -5.31
CA ASP A 68 -13.49 -7.88 -6.56
C ASP A 68 -12.18 -8.64 -6.36
N LEU A 69 -11.73 -8.82 -5.12
CA LEU A 69 -10.45 -9.46 -4.82
C LEU A 69 -10.36 -10.88 -5.37
N ARG A 70 -11.44 -11.66 -5.27
CA ARG A 70 -11.44 -13.04 -5.81
C ARG A 70 -11.36 -13.05 -7.34
N SER A 71 -12.05 -12.15 -8.01
CA SER A 71 -11.99 -12.00 -9.46
C SER A 71 -10.61 -11.52 -9.90
N THR A 72 -10.03 -10.57 -9.18
CA THR A 72 -8.65 -10.09 -9.38
C THR A 72 -7.64 -11.24 -9.24
N GLN A 73 -7.73 -12.02 -8.18
CA GLN A 73 -6.89 -13.21 -7.99
C GLN A 73 -6.98 -14.17 -9.17
N THR A 74 -8.19 -14.50 -9.58
CA THR A 74 -8.44 -15.44 -10.68
C THR A 74 -7.80 -14.97 -11.98
N LEU A 75 -7.96 -13.68 -12.30
CA LEU A 75 -7.36 -13.09 -13.48
C LEU A 75 -5.84 -13.05 -13.41
N VAL A 76 -5.28 -12.53 -12.32
CA VAL A 76 -3.82 -12.40 -12.15
C VAL A 76 -3.14 -13.76 -12.23
N GLN A 77 -3.71 -14.79 -11.58
CA GLN A 77 -3.15 -16.14 -11.60
C GLN A 77 -3.35 -16.84 -12.94
N GLY A 78 -4.53 -16.70 -13.56
CA GLY A 78 -4.87 -17.33 -14.83
C GLY A 78 -4.02 -16.82 -15.98
N ASP A 79 -3.88 -15.52 -16.08
CA ASP A 79 -3.13 -14.83 -17.15
C ASP A 79 -1.67 -14.57 -16.77
N LYS A 80 -1.23 -15.00 -15.58
CA LYS A 80 0.13 -14.81 -15.04
C LYS A 80 0.58 -13.34 -15.08
N LEU A 81 -0.34 -12.44 -14.73
CA LEU A 81 -0.05 -11.02 -14.70
C LEU A 81 0.96 -10.69 -13.61
N LYS A 82 1.80 -9.69 -13.87
CA LYS A 82 2.81 -9.21 -12.91
C LYS A 82 2.33 -8.04 -12.05
N VAL A 83 1.13 -7.52 -12.33
CA VAL A 83 0.50 -6.48 -11.49
C VAL A 83 0.14 -7.10 -10.14
N GLY A 84 0.63 -6.49 -9.05
CA GLY A 84 0.26 -6.86 -7.69
C GLY A 84 -1.14 -6.35 -7.32
N TYR A 85 -1.71 -6.89 -6.27
CA TYR A 85 -2.96 -6.39 -5.72
C TYR A 85 -2.98 -6.48 -4.20
N GLY A 86 -3.78 -5.63 -3.60
CA GLY A 86 -3.95 -5.52 -2.16
C GLY A 86 -5.38 -5.21 -1.78
N ALA A 87 -5.64 -5.18 -0.48
CA ALA A 87 -6.95 -4.85 0.08
C ALA A 87 -7.02 -3.40 0.54
N GLN A 88 -8.23 -2.85 0.57
CA GLN A 88 -8.48 -1.45 0.97
C GLN A 88 -8.55 -1.26 2.49
N ASP A 89 -8.65 -2.33 3.25
CA ASP A 89 -8.69 -2.37 4.72
C ASP A 89 -8.56 -3.83 5.22
N LEU A 90 -8.40 -4.00 6.54
CA LEU A 90 -8.51 -5.30 7.21
C LEU A 90 -9.00 -5.12 8.66
N SER A 91 -9.50 -6.23 9.24
CA SER A 91 -9.78 -6.32 10.68
C SER A 91 -8.49 -6.45 11.49
N PRO A 92 -8.40 -5.89 12.70
CA PRO A 92 -7.34 -6.22 13.64
C PRO A 92 -7.39 -7.69 14.11
N GLU A 93 -8.53 -8.36 13.92
CA GLU A 93 -8.77 -9.71 14.36
C GLU A 93 -8.57 -10.74 13.24
N ASP A 94 -8.02 -11.90 13.58
CA ASP A 94 -7.75 -12.95 12.60
C ASP A 94 -8.97 -13.81 12.30
N SER A 95 -9.86 -13.98 13.29
CA SER A 95 -11.11 -14.75 13.16
C SER A 95 -12.03 -14.52 14.34
N GLY A 96 -13.28 -14.95 14.26
CA GLY A 96 -14.21 -14.94 15.39
C GLY A 96 -15.53 -14.25 15.10
N ALA A 97 -16.17 -13.70 16.14
CA ALA A 97 -17.51 -13.11 16.09
C ALA A 97 -17.43 -11.64 15.62
N TYR A 98 -16.94 -11.43 14.42
CA TYR A 98 -16.73 -10.11 13.80
C TYR A 98 -17.45 -10.07 12.45
N THR A 99 -18.78 -10.14 12.49
CA THR A 99 -19.62 -10.23 11.29
C THR A 99 -19.37 -9.03 10.37
N GLY A 100 -18.94 -9.31 9.13
CA GLY A 100 -18.66 -8.29 8.12
C GLY A 100 -17.18 -7.87 8.04
N ASP A 101 -16.36 -8.19 9.04
CA ASP A 101 -14.93 -7.90 9.02
C ASP A 101 -14.16 -8.80 8.06
N ILE A 102 -13.06 -8.28 7.56
CA ILE A 102 -12.18 -8.98 6.62
C ILE A 102 -10.85 -9.30 7.31
N SER A 103 -10.62 -10.58 7.55
CA SER A 103 -9.41 -11.07 8.19
C SER A 103 -8.17 -10.92 7.30
N GLY A 104 -7.04 -10.52 7.88
CA GLY A 104 -5.75 -10.51 7.20
C GLY A 104 -5.34 -11.91 6.69
N GLN A 105 -5.73 -12.99 7.37
CA GLN A 105 -5.50 -14.37 6.91
C GLN A 105 -6.23 -14.66 5.60
N PHE A 106 -7.46 -14.15 5.44
CA PHE A 106 -8.22 -14.35 4.21
C PHE A 106 -7.59 -13.59 3.04
N LEU A 107 -7.14 -12.36 3.29
CA LEU A 107 -6.45 -11.53 2.31
C LEU A 107 -5.14 -12.17 1.83
N SER A 108 -4.33 -12.65 2.75
CA SER A 108 -3.10 -13.37 2.45
C SER A 108 -3.36 -14.64 1.60
N LYS A 109 -4.39 -15.41 1.94
CA LYS A 109 -4.81 -16.60 1.16
C LYS A 109 -5.37 -16.26 -0.22
N LEU A 110 -5.96 -15.08 -0.39
CA LEU A 110 -6.34 -14.54 -1.69
C LEU A 110 -5.14 -14.03 -2.50
N GLY A 111 -3.93 -14.06 -1.94
CA GLY A 111 -2.72 -13.61 -2.62
C GLY A 111 -2.53 -12.09 -2.62
N CYS A 112 -3.25 -11.35 -1.77
CA CYS A 112 -2.93 -9.96 -1.54
C CYS A 112 -1.51 -9.83 -0.99
N SER A 113 -0.72 -8.91 -1.56
CA SER A 113 0.62 -8.58 -1.05
C SER A 113 0.59 -7.36 -0.14
N TYR A 114 -0.36 -6.47 -0.34
CA TYR A 114 -0.48 -5.18 0.35
C TYR A 114 -1.86 -5.03 0.99
N VAL A 115 -1.95 -4.10 1.95
CA VAL A 115 -3.22 -3.64 2.49
C VAL A 115 -3.13 -2.17 2.89
N LEU A 116 -4.13 -1.37 2.50
CA LEU A 116 -4.26 0.02 2.97
C LEU A 116 -4.68 0.01 4.44
N VAL A 117 -4.09 0.89 5.25
CA VAL A 117 -4.47 1.09 6.65
C VAL A 117 -4.58 2.59 6.91
N GLY A 118 -5.69 3.02 7.47
CA GLY A 118 -5.88 4.41 7.90
C GLY A 118 -6.10 5.40 6.77
N HIS A 119 -6.61 4.96 5.60
CA HIS A 119 -7.01 5.89 4.55
C HIS A 119 -7.93 6.99 5.12
N SER A 120 -7.77 8.21 4.64
CA SER A 120 -8.49 9.38 5.16
C SER A 120 -10.01 9.20 5.24
N GLU A 121 -10.61 8.52 4.27
CA GLU A 121 -12.04 8.18 4.28
C GLU A 121 -12.39 7.25 5.44
N ARG A 122 -11.52 6.32 5.83
CA ARG A 122 -11.77 5.41 6.96
C ARG A 122 -11.64 6.14 8.30
N ARG A 123 -10.67 7.03 8.43
CA ARG A 123 -10.54 7.90 9.61
C ARG A 123 -11.77 8.81 9.75
N SER A 124 -12.22 9.44 8.68
CA SER A 124 -13.31 10.44 8.73
C SER A 124 -14.71 9.84 8.71
N VAL A 125 -14.98 8.82 7.86
CA VAL A 125 -16.33 8.25 7.67
C VAL A 125 -16.62 7.13 8.66
N HIS A 126 -15.59 6.30 8.97
CA HIS A 126 -15.74 5.14 9.86
C HIS A 126 -15.23 5.41 11.28
N GLY A 127 -14.63 6.59 11.53
CA GLY A 127 -14.15 6.97 12.86
C GLY A 127 -12.99 6.12 13.37
N GLU A 128 -12.14 5.61 12.48
CA GLU A 128 -11.00 4.79 12.86
C GLU A 128 -9.96 5.63 13.60
N SER A 129 -9.68 5.24 14.87
CA SER A 129 -8.67 5.90 15.71
C SER A 129 -7.26 5.37 15.45
N ASP A 130 -6.25 6.12 15.86
CA ASP A 130 -4.85 5.71 15.74
C ASP A 130 -4.59 4.38 16.47
N GLU A 131 -5.25 4.12 17.62
CA GLU A 131 -5.12 2.85 18.35
C GLU A 131 -5.65 1.67 17.52
N LEU A 132 -6.79 1.86 16.84
CA LEU A 132 -7.35 0.84 15.95
C LEU A 132 -6.43 0.62 14.74
N LEU A 133 -5.89 1.68 14.18
CA LEU A 133 -4.97 1.58 13.04
C LEU A 133 -3.65 0.91 13.42
N ASN A 134 -3.11 1.19 14.60
CA ASN A 134 -1.97 0.47 15.14
C ASN A 134 -2.25 -1.04 15.27
N ALA A 135 -3.44 -1.43 15.75
CA ALA A 135 -3.84 -2.83 15.82
C ALA A 135 -3.96 -3.46 14.41
N LYS A 136 -4.50 -2.74 13.44
CA LYS A 136 -4.57 -3.16 12.03
C LYS A 136 -3.20 -3.32 11.39
N LEU A 137 -2.25 -2.41 11.64
CA LEU A 137 -0.87 -2.55 11.19
C LEU A 137 -0.22 -3.83 11.70
N LYS A 138 -0.38 -4.11 13.00
CA LYS A 138 0.11 -5.35 13.62
C LYS A 138 -0.56 -6.58 13.01
N ALA A 139 -1.86 -6.50 12.71
CA ALA A 139 -2.60 -7.58 12.03
C ALA A 139 -2.07 -7.82 10.60
N ALA A 140 -1.81 -6.78 9.83
CA ALA A 140 -1.26 -6.90 8.49
C ALA A 140 0.12 -7.59 8.53
N LEU A 141 1.02 -7.10 9.37
CA LEU A 141 2.38 -7.64 9.51
C LEU A 141 2.39 -9.11 9.92
N ARG A 142 1.61 -9.50 10.94
CA ARG A 142 1.56 -10.91 11.38
C ARG A 142 0.95 -11.86 10.35
N ASN A 143 0.18 -11.32 9.40
CA ASN A 143 -0.41 -12.10 8.29
C ASN A 143 0.42 -12.02 6.99
N GLY A 144 1.63 -11.46 7.05
CA GLY A 144 2.55 -11.39 5.90
C GLY A 144 2.12 -10.42 4.81
N LEU A 145 1.24 -9.45 5.14
CA LEU A 145 0.86 -8.37 4.24
C LEU A 145 1.75 -7.15 4.47
N VAL A 146 2.09 -6.42 3.42
CA VAL A 146 2.78 -5.13 3.52
C VAL A 146 1.73 -4.03 3.78
N PRO A 147 1.72 -3.42 4.97
CA PRO A 147 0.80 -2.32 5.23
C PRO A 147 1.21 -1.08 4.46
N VAL A 148 0.24 -0.39 3.86
CA VAL A 148 0.38 0.96 3.33
C VAL A 148 -0.37 1.89 4.28
N LEU A 149 0.38 2.48 5.21
CA LEU A 149 -0.18 3.42 6.20
C LEU A 149 -0.46 4.75 5.54
N CYS A 150 -1.72 5.15 5.51
CA CYS A 150 -2.16 6.43 4.99
C CYS A 150 -2.20 7.47 6.11
N VAL A 151 -1.53 8.59 5.89
CA VAL A 151 -1.47 9.72 6.82
C VAL A 151 -1.61 11.02 6.05
N GLY A 152 -2.09 12.07 6.70
CA GLY A 152 -2.22 13.36 6.08
C GLY A 152 -3.22 14.26 6.80
N GLU A 153 -3.23 15.52 6.43
CA GLU A 153 -4.01 16.57 7.08
C GLU A 153 -5.14 17.09 6.20
N GLY A 154 -6.21 17.51 6.87
CA GLY A 154 -7.30 18.24 6.26
C GLY A 154 -6.99 19.74 6.11
N LEU A 155 -7.91 20.46 5.45
CA LEU A 155 -7.75 21.88 5.15
C LEU A 155 -7.60 22.73 6.42
N ALA A 156 -8.32 22.42 7.50
CA ALA A 156 -8.26 23.18 8.75
C ALA A 156 -6.85 23.12 9.37
N GLU A 157 -6.25 21.93 9.44
CA GLU A 157 -4.88 21.76 9.95
C GLU A 157 -3.85 22.44 9.05
N ARG A 158 -4.06 22.37 7.74
CA ARG A 158 -3.21 23.04 6.75
C ARG A 158 -3.24 24.56 6.93
N GLN A 159 -4.42 25.16 7.02
CA GLN A 159 -4.60 26.59 7.21
C GLN A 159 -4.09 27.10 8.57
N ALA A 160 -4.17 26.27 9.60
CA ALA A 160 -3.61 26.57 10.92
C ALA A 160 -2.07 26.45 10.98
N GLY A 161 -1.42 25.96 9.92
CA GLY A 161 0.02 25.71 9.91
C GLY A 161 0.46 24.48 10.72
N ASN A 162 -0.48 23.63 11.14
CA ASN A 162 -0.25 22.45 11.98
C ASN A 162 0.01 21.17 11.18
N HIS A 163 0.00 21.23 9.86
CA HIS A 163 0.05 20.07 8.97
C HIS A 163 1.18 19.10 9.28
N LEU A 164 2.39 19.61 9.51
CA LEU A 164 3.56 18.79 9.83
C LEU A 164 3.39 18.09 11.18
N LEU A 165 2.99 18.85 12.23
CA LEU A 165 2.81 18.29 13.57
C LEU A 165 1.72 17.22 13.56
N HIS A 166 0.56 17.51 12.97
CA HIS A 166 -0.57 16.61 12.85
C HIS A 166 -0.18 15.30 12.16
N THR A 167 0.46 15.38 10.99
CA THR A 167 0.87 14.19 10.22
C THR A 167 1.93 13.37 10.95
N LEU A 168 2.89 14.02 11.62
CA LEU A 168 3.90 13.31 12.40
C LEU A 168 3.33 12.66 13.66
N GLU A 169 2.29 13.26 14.27
CA GLU A 169 1.57 12.64 15.38
C GLU A 169 0.81 11.40 14.95
N GLN A 170 0.11 11.42 13.81
CA GLN A 170 -0.49 10.22 13.22
C GLN A 170 0.55 9.11 13.05
N VAL A 171 1.68 9.40 12.39
CA VAL A 171 2.76 8.41 12.19
C VAL A 171 3.25 7.86 13.52
N ARG A 172 3.48 8.71 14.51
CA ARG A 172 3.97 8.28 15.84
C ARG A 172 2.98 7.38 16.55
N ASN A 173 1.70 7.74 16.54
CA ASN A 173 0.65 7.00 17.22
C ASN A 173 0.38 5.66 16.52
N ASP A 174 0.24 5.69 15.19
CA ASP A 174 -0.04 4.51 14.38
C ASP A 174 1.11 3.47 14.47
N LEU A 175 2.36 3.92 14.59
CA LEU A 175 3.53 3.04 14.68
C LEU A 175 3.92 2.67 16.14
N ALA A 176 3.14 3.08 17.13
CA ALA A 176 3.48 2.85 18.53
C ALA A 176 3.71 1.36 18.85
N GLY A 177 4.89 1.06 19.42
CA GLY A 177 5.28 -0.30 19.83
C GLY A 177 5.62 -1.26 18.67
N LEU A 178 5.76 -0.77 17.44
CA LEU A 178 6.40 -1.52 16.36
C LEU A 178 7.91 -1.38 16.48
N ASP A 179 8.64 -2.45 16.18
CA ASP A 179 10.10 -2.42 16.13
C ASP A 179 10.62 -1.90 14.77
N ALA A 180 11.93 -1.73 14.65
CA ALA A 180 12.56 -1.17 13.46
C ALA A 180 12.35 -2.03 12.21
N ASP A 181 12.35 -3.36 12.34
CA ASP A 181 12.14 -4.28 11.22
C ASP A 181 10.68 -4.20 10.73
N GLN A 182 9.72 -4.15 11.65
CA GLN A 182 8.32 -3.95 11.38
C GLN A 182 8.05 -2.61 10.67
N VAL A 183 8.65 -1.52 11.18
CA VAL A 183 8.54 -0.19 10.55
C VAL A 183 9.20 -0.18 9.17
N SER A 184 10.32 -0.86 9.00
CA SER A 184 10.98 -0.94 7.69
C SER A 184 10.19 -1.72 6.65
N ALA A 185 9.31 -2.63 7.07
CA ALA A 185 8.51 -3.48 6.19
C ALA A 185 7.26 -2.80 5.62
N LEU A 186 6.84 -1.63 6.14
CA LEU A 186 5.64 -0.94 5.69
C LEU A 186 5.96 0.20 4.69
N VAL A 187 4.91 0.67 4.03
CA VAL A 187 4.92 1.86 3.17
C VAL A 187 4.11 2.96 3.86
N ILE A 188 4.56 4.21 3.82
CA ILE A 188 3.78 5.38 4.25
C ILE A 188 3.28 6.09 3.01
N ALA A 189 1.96 6.30 2.93
CA ALA A 189 1.31 7.07 1.88
C ALA A 189 0.83 8.40 2.48
N TYR A 190 1.45 9.50 2.08
CA TYR A 190 0.98 10.83 2.44
C TYR A 190 -0.18 11.24 1.55
N GLU A 191 -1.30 11.60 2.19
CA GLU A 191 -2.52 12.05 1.52
C GLU A 191 -2.74 13.53 1.86
N PRO A 192 -2.52 14.47 0.92
CA PRO A 192 -2.94 15.86 1.11
C PRO A 192 -4.46 15.95 1.01
N ILE A 193 -5.18 15.67 2.12
CA ILE A 193 -6.65 15.52 2.14
C ILE A 193 -7.33 16.79 1.65
N TRP A 194 -6.74 17.95 1.93
CA TRP A 194 -7.20 19.26 1.46
C TRP A 194 -7.21 19.40 -0.07
N ALA A 195 -6.42 18.61 -0.78
CA ALA A 195 -6.36 18.59 -2.25
C ALA A 195 -7.23 17.50 -2.88
N ILE A 196 -7.71 16.50 -2.11
CA ILE A 196 -8.46 15.37 -2.68
C ILE A 196 -9.84 15.83 -3.15
N GLY A 197 -10.07 15.78 -4.48
CA GLY A 197 -11.37 16.10 -5.09
C GLY A 197 -11.73 17.61 -5.07
N THR A 198 -10.81 18.49 -4.72
CA THR A 198 -11.05 19.93 -4.64
C THR A 198 -10.60 20.70 -5.88
N GLY A 199 -9.78 20.08 -6.73
CA GLY A 199 -9.09 20.73 -7.84
C GLY A 199 -7.76 21.39 -7.46
N GLU A 200 -7.43 21.46 -6.17
CA GLU A 200 -6.11 21.86 -5.69
C GLU A 200 -5.08 20.75 -5.94
N VAL A 201 -3.83 21.13 -6.09
CA VAL A 201 -2.73 20.21 -6.36
C VAL A 201 -1.61 20.47 -5.35
N ALA A 202 -1.23 19.43 -4.60
CA ALA A 202 -0.07 19.51 -3.73
C ALA A 202 1.22 19.60 -4.56
N GLY A 203 2.08 20.55 -4.22
CA GLY A 203 3.38 20.75 -4.84
C GLY A 203 4.53 20.12 -4.01
N PRO A 204 5.76 20.11 -4.54
CA PRO A 204 6.92 19.54 -3.83
C PRO A 204 7.31 20.28 -2.53
N GLY A 205 6.77 21.47 -2.31
CA GLY A 205 7.03 22.30 -1.12
C GLY A 205 5.95 22.21 -0.05
N ASP A 206 4.92 21.42 -0.29
CA ASP A 206 3.77 21.30 0.61
C ASP A 206 3.99 20.28 1.72
#